data_efe6aaa5b93f5083c875ef35a09c1578
#
_entry.id   efe6aaa5b93f5083c875ef35a09c1578
#
_cell.length_a   1.000
_cell.length_b   1.000
_cell.length_c   1.000
_cell.angle_alpha   90.00
_cell.angle_beta   90.00
_cell.angle_gamma   90.00
#
_symmetry.space_group_name_H-M   'P 1'
#
loop_
_entity.id
_entity.type
_entity.pdbx_description
1 polymer ?
#
loop_
_entity_poly.entity_id
_entity_poly.type
_entity_poly.pdbx_seq_one_letter_code
_entity_poly.pdbx_strand_id
1 'polypeptide(L)'
;MAPHLKRFLLIILSASLLIGTGFAQFQENSSNKRRDSQKKQRPQEEGAPAPEVLSHWQSLASRSKELVAVSWNKRSGTPKSIVGKISASGDPSEASARSFLLENASLFKLKDTSDLDLVREFDSAVGKHVILDQYYLGVPVYGAQLAIHFNRSGEIITVNNTYEPGVTLESVEPRFSRLRATARAISLLRSDPSSQPSAKLVVLGVDDAFALAWHIVAPTDGPTWEVFVDAKDGRLLTEPIDINRYATGTGQVFRVNAIVATQDNTLRDKGDAASAVPASAYMIVTLQGLAGNGLLDGVFASSGNSKKRVSDPGNTFIFDRSSDGFSETMAYYYLDYAQRYIQSLGFNDVNNRQQVFSVNRFNKDNSFYSPSSTDLTFGLGGVDDAEDAEVILHEYGHSIQDNQVPGFGRTLEGGAMGEGFGDYWAASVGAQFSGGFQDLCVAEWDATSYSSTNPPCLRRLDSTKHYPEDLAGEVHDDGEIWSAALWQIRVSLGSQDADRAIIESHFLLTPEASFNQGANAIVTAAINLGYKNNKVNSIRSILSSRGFTVTV
;
A
#
# COMPACT_ATOMS: atom_id res chain seq x y z
N MET A 1 51.32 -13.26 5.92
CA MET A 1 50.90 -13.41 7.30
C MET A 1 49.63 -12.60 7.48
N ALA A 2 48.48 -13.25 7.36
CA ALA A 2 47.21 -12.70 7.82
C ALA A 2 47.23 -12.66 9.36
N PRO A 3 46.43 -11.84 10.03
CA PRO A 3 45.00 -11.96 10.02
C PRO A 3 44.27 -10.62 10.18
N HIS A 4 43.23 -10.36 9.43
CA HIS A 4 42.09 -9.50 9.82
C HIS A 4 41.00 -9.59 8.73
N LEU A 5 40.51 -10.81 8.53
CA LEU A 5 39.30 -11.01 7.74
C LEU A 5 38.34 -11.87 8.55
N LYS A 6 37.71 -11.27 9.52
CA LYS A 6 36.56 -11.82 10.25
C LYS A 6 35.94 -10.71 11.12
N ARG A 7 35.06 -9.96 10.58
CA ARG A 7 34.00 -9.20 11.29
C ARG A 7 33.29 -8.23 10.33
N PHE A 8 32.55 -8.74 9.38
CA PHE A 8 31.46 -8.01 8.74
C PHE A 8 30.54 -9.06 8.11
N LEU A 9 29.87 -9.76 8.96
CA LEU A 9 28.72 -10.56 8.60
C LEU A 9 27.84 -10.56 9.83
N LEU A 10 27.07 -9.52 9.99
CA LEU A 10 25.91 -9.54 10.88
C LEU A 10 24.98 -8.40 10.49
N ILE A 11 23.76 -8.82 10.32
CA ILE A 11 22.54 -8.06 10.54
C ILE A 11 22.06 -7.27 9.34
N ILE A 12 21.42 -7.96 8.43
CA ILE A 12 20.10 -7.61 7.96
C ILE A 12 19.32 -8.92 7.84
N LEU A 13 18.76 -9.38 8.92
CA LEU A 13 17.72 -10.40 8.90
C LEU A 13 16.39 -9.68 8.82
N SER A 14 15.92 -9.49 7.59
CA SER A 14 14.54 -9.15 7.35
C SER A 14 13.64 -10.18 8.04
N ALA A 15 12.64 -9.72 8.75
CA ALA A 15 11.62 -10.54 9.39
C ALA A 15 10.70 -11.19 8.33
N SER A 16 11.24 -12.03 7.48
CA SER A 16 10.49 -12.79 6.46
C SER A 16 10.50 -14.29 6.69
N LEU A 17 10.80 -14.79 7.89
CA LEU A 17 10.71 -16.22 8.15
C LEU A 17 10.20 -16.49 9.56
N LEU A 18 8.88 -16.62 9.71
CA LEU A 18 8.28 -17.35 10.83
C LEU A 18 6.96 -18.00 10.39
N ILE A 19 7.08 -19.07 9.60
CA ILE A 19 6.12 -20.18 9.62
C ILE A 19 6.95 -21.45 9.67
N GLY A 20 7.21 -21.91 10.87
CA GLY A 20 7.82 -23.19 11.13
C GLY A 20 7.41 -23.65 12.54
N THR A 21 6.56 -24.67 12.60
CA THR A 21 6.14 -25.35 13.80
C THR A 21 7.32 -25.87 14.62
N GLY A 22 7.43 -25.45 15.88
CA GLY A 22 8.39 -26.03 16.81
C GLY A 22 8.14 -25.59 18.24
N PHE A 23 7.48 -26.45 19.02
CA PHE A 23 7.36 -26.31 20.47
C PHE A 23 8.74 -26.30 21.14
N ALA A 24 9.05 -25.26 21.88
CA ALA A 24 10.10 -25.31 22.90
C ALA A 24 9.52 -24.78 24.22
N GLN A 25 9.43 -25.69 25.18
CA GLN A 25 9.11 -25.41 26.58
C GLN A 25 10.24 -24.61 27.20
N PHE A 26 9.91 -23.48 27.82
CA PHE A 26 10.74 -22.89 28.86
C PHE A 26 10.07 -23.10 30.22
N GLN A 27 10.84 -23.71 31.12
CA GLN A 27 10.46 -23.95 32.51
C GLN A 27 10.40 -22.63 33.28
N GLU A 28 9.27 -22.38 33.90
CA GLU A 28 9.12 -21.41 34.98
C GLU A 28 9.70 -21.93 36.28
N ASN A 29 10.47 -21.09 36.94
CA ASN A 29 10.78 -21.27 38.35
C ASN A 29 9.76 -20.54 39.22
N SER A 30 9.21 -21.30 40.11
CA SER A 30 8.09 -21.04 40.99
C SER A 30 8.38 -20.03 42.11
N SER A 31 7.45 -19.13 42.37
CA SER A 31 7.08 -18.81 43.77
C SER A 31 5.59 -18.42 43.86
N ASN A 32 4.93 -19.17 44.74
CA ASN A 32 3.53 -19.14 45.07
C ASN A 32 2.93 -17.80 45.46
N LYS A 33 1.71 -17.51 44.94
CA LYS A 33 0.57 -17.16 45.83
C LYS A 33 -0.76 -17.41 45.08
N ARG A 34 -1.57 -18.26 45.67
CA ARG A 34 -2.97 -18.57 45.29
C ARG A 34 -3.82 -17.30 45.28
N ARG A 35 -4.60 -17.08 44.25
CA ARG A 35 -5.96 -16.55 44.32
C ARG A 35 -6.83 -17.11 43.19
N ASP A 36 -8.07 -17.36 43.57
CA ASP A 36 -9.10 -18.15 42.91
C ASP A 36 -9.45 -17.81 41.46
N SER A 37 -9.70 -18.90 40.79
CA SER A 37 -10.57 -19.17 39.64
C SER A 37 -11.66 -18.14 39.30
N GLN A 38 -11.47 -17.42 38.20
CA GLN A 38 -12.49 -17.23 37.18
C GLN A 38 -11.81 -17.45 35.83
N LYS A 39 -12.17 -18.54 35.13
CA LYS A 39 -11.86 -18.73 33.73
C LYS A 39 -12.51 -17.59 32.94
N LYS A 40 -11.77 -16.48 32.75
CA LYS A 40 -12.07 -15.55 31.66
C LYS A 40 -11.82 -16.35 30.37
N GLN A 41 -12.88 -16.68 29.68
CA GLN A 41 -12.81 -17.06 28.26
C GLN A 41 -11.94 -15.99 27.60
N ARG A 42 -10.88 -16.42 26.89
CA ARG A 42 -10.13 -15.52 26.00
C ARG A 42 -11.17 -14.85 25.10
N PRO A 43 -11.12 -13.51 24.91
CA PRO A 43 -11.93 -12.88 23.89
C PRO A 43 -11.66 -13.65 22.59
N GLN A 44 -12.70 -14.11 21.90
CA GLN A 44 -12.54 -14.54 20.52
C GLN A 44 -11.88 -13.37 19.80
N GLU A 45 -10.81 -13.63 19.04
CA GLU A 45 -10.19 -12.62 18.19
C GLU A 45 -11.30 -12.06 17.30
N GLU A 46 -11.72 -10.84 17.56
CA GLU A 46 -12.69 -10.12 16.73
C GLU A 46 -12.16 -10.13 15.30
N GLY A 47 -12.91 -10.76 14.39
CA GLY A 47 -12.63 -10.73 12.96
C GLY A 47 -12.14 -12.02 12.31
N ALA A 48 -12.01 -13.13 13.03
CA ALA A 48 -11.76 -14.42 12.37
C ALA A 48 -12.99 -14.85 11.56
N PRO A 49 -12.83 -15.30 10.29
CA PRO A 49 -13.95 -15.79 9.50
C PRO A 49 -14.60 -17.01 10.17
N ALA A 50 -15.93 -17.14 10.02
CA ALA A 50 -16.64 -18.31 10.54
C ALA A 50 -16.11 -19.60 9.88
N PRO A 51 -16.12 -20.74 10.59
CA PRO A 51 -15.60 -22.02 10.05
C PRO A 51 -16.21 -22.40 8.70
N GLU A 52 -17.48 -22.08 8.48
CA GLU A 52 -18.17 -22.30 7.22
C GLU A 52 -17.56 -21.47 6.09
N VAL A 53 -17.32 -20.18 6.30
CA VAL A 53 -16.68 -19.28 5.33
C VAL A 53 -15.26 -19.74 5.01
N LEU A 54 -14.50 -20.19 6.02
CA LEU A 54 -13.17 -20.77 5.82
C LEU A 54 -13.21 -22.05 5.00
N SER A 55 -14.20 -22.91 5.21
CA SER A 55 -14.39 -24.13 4.43
C SER A 55 -14.66 -23.82 2.95
N HIS A 56 -15.51 -22.83 2.67
CA HIS A 56 -15.78 -22.38 1.29
C HIS A 56 -14.54 -21.77 0.66
N TRP A 57 -13.78 -20.97 1.40
CA TRP A 57 -12.50 -20.44 0.95
C TRP A 57 -11.51 -21.54 0.58
N GLN A 58 -11.32 -22.52 1.46
CA GLN A 58 -10.44 -23.67 1.21
C GLN A 58 -10.86 -24.46 -0.03
N SER A 59 -12.16 -24.64 -0.23
CA SER A 59 -12.71 -25.28 -1.42
C SER A 59 -12.42 -24.48 -2.70
N LEU A 60 -12.56 -23.15 -2.66
CA LEU A 60 -12.22 -22.27 -3.78
C LEU A 60 -10.71 -22.34 -4.07
N ALA A 61 -9.87 -22.17 -3.06
CA ALA A 61 -8.42 -22.20 -3.18
C ALA A 61 -7.90 -23.53 -3.74
N SER A 62 -8.49 -24.67 -3.32
CA SER A 62 -8.09 -26.00 -3.78
C SER A 62 -8.41 -26.28 -5.26
N ARG A 63 -9.34 -25.54 -5.84
CA ARG A 63 -9.74 -25.67 -7.26
C ARG A 63 -8.89 -24.79 -8.18
N SER A 64 -8.13 -23.86 -7.60
CA SER A 64 -7.19 -23.03 -8.37
C SER A 64 -5.92 -23.81 -8.70
N LYS A 65 -5.40 -23.61 -9.89
CA LYS A 65 -4.10 -24.20 -10.32
C LYS A 65 -2.90 -23.47 -9.75
N GLU A 66 -3.11 -22.29 -9.19
CA GLU A 66 -2.09 -21.43 -8.60
C GLU A 66 -2.51 -21.01 -7.20
N LEU A 67 -1.55 -20.56 -6.40
CA LEU A 67 -1.84 -20.10 -5.04
C LEU A 67 -2.80 -18.91 -5.07
N VAL A 68 -3.86 -18.99 -4.30
CA VAL A 68 -4.84 -17.91 -4.15
C VAL A 68 -4.67 -17.28 -2.77
N ALA A 69 -4.49 -15.97 -2.74
CA ALA A 69 -4.37 -15.21 -1.50
C ALA A 69 -5.71 -14.55 -1.13
N VAL A 70 -5.98 -14.40 0.17
CA VAL A 70 -7.17 -13.74 0.68
C VAL A 70 -6.82 -12.81 1.83
N SER A 71 -7.40 -11.61 1.82
CA SER A 71 -7.48 -10.75 3.00
C SER A 71 -8.93 -10.72 3.50
N TRP A 72 -9.11 -10.57 4.81
CA TRP A 72 -10.42 -10.69 5.44
C TRP A 72 -10.94 -9.35 5.95
N ASN A 73 -12.22 -9.11 5.75
CA ASN A 73 -12.93 -8.00 6.41
C ASN A 73 -13.24 -8.42 7.86
N LYS A 74 -12.66 -7.72 8.82
CA LYS A 74 -12.80 -8.04 10.25
C LYS A 74 -14.25 -7.88 10.75
N ARG A 75 -15.03 -6.98 10.17
CA ARG A 75 -16.42 -6.72 10.57
C ARG A 75 -17.36 -7.81 10.05
N SER A 76 -17.33 -8.07 8.74
CA SER A 76 -18.23 -9.03 8.11
C SER A 76 -17.75 -10.49 8.19
N GLY A 77 -16.45 -10.71 8.41
CA GLY A 77 -15.81 -12.02 8.33
C GLY A 77 -15.87 -12.64 6.93
N THR A 78 -16.04 -11.82 5.89
CA THR A 78 -15.99 -12.21 4.47
C THR A 78 -14.65 -11.79 3.85
N PRO A 79 -14.23 -12.35 2.71
CA PRO A 79 -13.05 -11.84 2.02
C PRO A 79 -13.20 -10.34 1.72
N LYS A 80 -12.21 -9.54 2.07
CA LYS A 80 -12.07 -8.15 1.63
C LYS A 80 -11.48 -8.10 0.23
N SER A 81 -10.51 -8.99 -0.04
CA SER A 81 -9.88 -9.14 -1.34
C SER A 81 -9.50 -10.59 -1.54
N ILE A 82 -9.64 -11.07 -2.76
CA ILE A 82 -9.11 -12.36 -3.23
C ILE A 82 -8.23 -12.07 -4.43
N VAL A 83 -7.01 -12.62 -4.45
CA VAL A 83 -6.07 -12.48 -5.56
C VAL A 83 -5.58 -13.84 -5.99
N GLY A 84 -5.60 -14.13 -7.28
CA GLY A 84 -5.14 -15.41 -7.83
C GLY A 84 -5.75 -15.69 -9.21
N LYS A 85 -5.49 -16.88 -9.76
CA LYS A 85 -6.13 -17.31 -11.02
C LYS A 85 -7.24 -18.29 -10.73
N ILE A 86 -8.46 -17.79 -10.77
CA ILE A 86 -9.66 -18.56 -10.50
C ILE A 86 -10.42 -18.74 -11.81
N SER A 87 -10.74 -20.00 -12.16
CA SER A 87 -11.55 -20.27 -13.35
C SER A 87 -12.95 -19.67 -13.18
N ALA A 88 -13.40 -18.94 -14.18
CA ALA A 88 -14.76 -18.43 -14.28
C ALA A 88 -15.55 -19.19 -15.35
N SER A 89 -16.87 -19.20 -15.23
CA SER A 89 -17.77 -19.81 -16.20
C SER A 89 -18.09 -18.81 -17.32
N GLY A 90 -17.71 -19.13 -18.55
CA GLY A 90 -18.00 -18.30 -19.73
C GLY A 90 -17.00 -17.16 -19.97
N ASP A 91 -17.32 -16.32 -20.95
CA ASP A 91 -16.49 -15.17 -21.31
C ASP A 91 -16.59 -14.07 -20.25
N PRO A 92 -15.52 -13.29 -20.02
CA PRO A 92 -15.52 -12.19 -19.07
C PRO A 92 -16.67 -11.20 -19.30
N SER A 93 -17.57 -11.10 -18.33
CA SER A 93 -18.78 -10.28 -18.42
C SER A 93 -19.42 -10.10 -17.04
N GLU A 94 -20.40 -9.21 -16.93
CA GLU A 94 -21.29 -9.12 -15.76
C GLU A 94 -21.93 -10.50 -15.45
N ALA A 95 -22.39 -11.24 -16.47
CA ALA A 95 -23.01 -12.54 -16.27
C ALA A 95 -22.04 -13.55 -15.62
N SER A 96 -20.79 -13.60 -16.09
CA SER A 96 -19.74 -14.46 -15.52
C SER A 96 -19.39 -14.04 -14.10
N ALA A 97 -19.31 -12.72 -13.83
CA ALA A 97 -19.07 -12.19 -12.48
C ALA A 97 -20.19 -12.59 -11.50
N ARG A 98 -21.45 -12.46 -11.92
CA ARG A 98 -22.60 -12.88 -11.09
C ARG A 98 -22.63 -14.39 -10.88
N SER A 99 -22.32 -15.19 -11.90
CA SER A 99 -22.21 -16.65 -11.76
C SER A 99 -21.16 -17.04 -10.73
N PHE A 100 -19.98 -16.44 -10.81
CA PHE A 100 -18.91 -16.64 -9.82
C PHE A 100 -19.37 -16.28 -8.40
N LEU A 101 -20.03 -15.14 -8.22
CA LEU A 101 -20.54 -14.71 -6.93
C LEU A 101 -21.60 -15.67 -6.38
N LEU A 102 -22.51 -16.18 -7.21
CA LEU A 102 -23.53 -17.16 -6.83
C LEU A 102 -22.91 -18.52 -6.48
N GLU A 103 -21.95 -19.00 -7.28
CA GLU A 103 -21.22 -20.25 -6.99
C GLU A 103 -20.47 -20.20 -5.66
N ASN A 104 -20.09 -19.00 -5.21
CA ASN A 104 -19.35 -18.75 -3.97
C ASN A 104 -20.14 -17.91 -2.97
N ALA A 105 -21.47 -17.94 -3.04
CA ALA A 105 -22.35 -17.08 -2.25
C ALA A 105 -22.10 -17.18 -0.73
N SER A 106 -21.84 -18.36 -0.21
CA SER A 106 -21.53 -18.57 1.21
C SER A 106 -20.23 -17.88 1.64
N LEU A 107 -19.24 -17.78 0.73
CA LEU A 107 -17.97 -17.11 1.02
C LEU A 107 -18.17 -15.60 1.23
N PHE A 108 -19.05 -14.97 0.46
CA PHE A 108 -19.38 -13.55 0.55
C PHE A 108 -20.60 -13.27 1.43
N LYS A 109 -21.23 -14.32 1.98
CA LYS A 109 -22.52 -14.24 2.71
C LYS A 109 -23.62 -13.58 1.89
N LEU A 110 -23.61 -13.81 0.58
CA LEU A 110 -24.66 -13.39 -0.33
C LEU A 110 -25.87 -14.32 -0.20
N LYS A 111 -27.05 -13.76 -0.28
CA LYS A 111 -28.29 -14.52 -0.45
C LYS A 111 -28.48 -14.89 -1.93
N ASP A 112 -28.33 -13.90 -2.77
CA ASP A 112 -28.34 -13.95 -4.22
C ASP A 112 -27.64 -12.68 -4.77
N THR A 113 -27.75 -12.38 -6.04
CA THR A 113 -27.16 -11.17 -6.64
C THR A 113 -28.21 -10.13 -7.05
N SER A 114 -29.44 -10.26 -6.60
CA SER A 114 -30.53 -9.33 -6.94
C SER A 114 -30.41 -7.98 -6.26
N ASP A 115 -29.59 -7.89 -5.22
CA ASP A 115 -29.25 -6.67 -4.50
C ASP A 115 -27.97 -5.98 -5.05
N LEU A 116 -27.45 -6.46 -6.17
CA LEU A 116 -26.27 -5.91 -6.83
C LEU A 116 -26.66 -5.32 -8.19
N ASP A 117 -26.38 -4.03 -8.39
CA ASP A 117 -26.58 -3.35 -9.66
C ASP A 117 -25.25 -3.10 -10.37
N LEU A 118 -25.23 -3.28 -11.69
CA LEU A 118 -24.05 -2.98 -12.50
C LEU A 118 -23.79 -1.47 -12.54
N VAL A 119 -22.66 -1.05 -11.99
CA VAL A 119 -22.19 0.33 -12.10
C VAL A 119 -21.41 0.53 -13.38
N ARG A 120 -20.49 -0.39 -13.64
CA ARG A 120 -19.57 -0.28 -14.77
C ARG A 120 -19.02 -1.62 -15.19
N GLU A 121 -19.01 -1.85 -16.49
CA GLU A 121 -18.24 -2.91 -17.14
C GLU A 121 -17.32 -2.26 -18.16
N PHE A 122 -16.03 -2.58 -18.13
CA PHE A 122 -15.06 -1.98 -19.05
C PHE A 122 -13.87 -2.89 -19.28
N ASP A 123 -13.20 -2.70 -20.42
CA ASP A 123 -11.97 -3.38 -20.75
C ASP A 123 -10.75 -2.50 -20.42
N SER A 124 -9.71 -3.16 -19.96
CA SER A 124 -8.38 -2.56 -19.75
C SER A 124 -7.31 -3.35 -20.48
N ALA A 125 -6.06 -2.92 -20.34
CA ALA A 125 -4.92 -3.64 -20.89
C ALA A 125 -4.77 -5.05 -20.32
N VAL A 126 -5.19 -5.30 -19.09
CA VAL A 126 -5.10 -6.62 -18.43
C VAL A 126 -6.29 -7.53 -18.68
N GLY A 127 -7.46 -6.98 -18.97
CA GLY A 127 -8.67 -7.76 -19.16
C GLY A 127 -9.94 -6.96 -18.92
N LYS A 128 -10.98 -7.62 -18.43
CA LYS A 128 -12.29 -7.02 -18.19
C LYS A 128 -12.54 -6.82 -16.69
N HIS A 129 -13.18 -5.71 -16.39
CA HIS A 129 -13.54 -5.33 -15.03
C HIS A 129 -15.05 -5.15 -14.93
N VAL A 130 -15.64 -5.74 -13.89
CA VAL A 130 -17.07 -5.65 -13.57
C VAL A 130 -17.22 -5.10 -12.18
N ILE A 131 -17.94 -4.00 -12.04
CA ILE A 131 -18.16 -3.31 -10.76
C ILE A 131 -19.65 -3.28 -10.47
N LEU A 132 -20.03 -3.82 -9.32
CA LEU A 132 -21.39 -3.97 -8.87
C LEU A 132 -21.57 -3.24 -7.52
N ASP A 133 -22.51 -2.30 -7.43
CA ASP A 133 -22.88 -1.66 -6.17
C ASP A 133 -24.03 -2.41 -5.50
N GLN A 134 -24.01 -2.43 -4.17
CA GLN A 134 -25.07 -3.03 -3.39
C GLN A 134 -26.23 -2.09 -3.19
N TYR A 135 -27.45 -2.64 -3.32
CA TYR A 135 -28.70 -1.96 -3.03
C TYR A 135 -29.52 -2.75 -2.02
N TYR A 136 -30.27 -2.06 -1.21
CA TYR A 136 -31.26 -2.65 -0.32
C TYR A 136 -32.63 -2.06 -0.60
N LEU A 137 -33.55 -2.87 -1.12
CA LEU A 137 -34.89 -2.42 -1.53
C LEU A 137 -34.88 -1.15 -2.41
N GLY A 138 -33.94 -1.07 -3.36
CA GLY A 138 -33.78 0.03 -4.29
C GLY A 138 -33.01 1.25 -3.74
N VAL A 139 -32.51 1.21 -2.50
CA VAL A 139 -31.67 2.24 -1.90
C VAL A 139 -30.21 1.76 -1.90
N PRO A 140 -29.25 2.56 -2.42
CA PRO A 140 -27.83 2.15 -2.43
C PRO A 140 -27.30 2.02 -1.01
N VAL A 141 -26.51 0.97 -0.77
CA VAL A 141 -25.75 0.79 0.49
C VAL A 141 -24.43 1.56 0.35
N TYR A 142 -24.24 2.56 1.20
CA TYR A 142 -23.11 3.47 1.09
C TYR A 142 -21.77 2.75 1.24
N GLY A 143 -20.93 2.89 0.20
CA GLY A 143 -19.59 2.28 0.16
C GLY A 143 -19.56 0.77 -0.05
N ALA A 144 -20.71 0.13 -0.29
CA ALA A 144 -20.79 -1.33 -0.47
C ALA A 144 -20.74 -1.71 -1.96
N GLN A 145 -19.65 -2.41 -2.34
CA GLN A 145 -19.34 -2.72 -3.73
C GLN A 145 -18.68 -4.11 -3.84
N LEU A 146 -18.87 -4.76 -4.96
CA LEU A 146 -18.13 -5.93 -5.41
C LEU A 146 -17.49 -5.61 -6.76
N ALA A 147 -16.16 -5.73 -6.86
CA ALA A 147 -15.43 -5.58 -8.11
C ALA A 147 -14.75 -6.89 -8.48
N ILE A 148 -15.02 -7.39 -9.68
CA ILE A 148 -14.47 -8.63 -10.21
C ILE A 148 -13.60 -8.28 -11.43
N HIS A 149 -12.35 -8.72 -11.39
CA HIS A 149 -11.36 -8.43 -12.42
C HIS A 149 -10.95 -9.72 -13.11
N PHE A 150 -11.13 -9.76 -14.42
CA PHE A 150 -10.77 -10.89 -15.28
C PHE A 150 -9.51 -10.56 -16.07
N ASN A 151 -8.66 -11.56 -16.29
CA ASN A 151 -7.60 -11.47 -17.29
C ASN A 151 -8.16 -11.72 -18.70
N ARG A 152 -7.31 -11.58 -19.73
CA ARG A 152 -7.69 -11.82 -21.12
C ARG A 152 -8.04 -13.27 -21.43
N SER A 153 -7.59 -14.21 -20.60
CA SER A 153 -7.93 -15.63 -20.72
C SER A 153 -9.27 -16.00 -20.08
N GLY A 154 -9.97 -15.02 -19.48
CA GLY A 154 -11.26 -15.23 -18.83
C GLY A 154 -11.16 -15.72 -17.39
N GLU A 155 -9.97 -15.77 -16.79
CA GLU A 155 -9.81 -16.15 -15.40
C GLU A 155 -9.98 -14.92 -14.51
N ILE A 156 -10.62 -15.10 -13.35
CA ILE A 156 -10.70 -14.05 -12.31
C ILE A 156 -9.34 -13.95 -11.63
N ILE A 157 -8.73 -12.78 -11.69
CA ILE A 157 -7.44 -12.48 -11.08
C ILE A 157 -7.55 -11.74 -9.76
N THR A 158 -8.63 -10.96 -9.57
CA THR A 158 -8.87 -10.23 -8.33
C THR A 158 -10.36 -10.08 -8.08
N VAL A 159 -10.76 -10.20 -6.83
CA VAL A 159 -12.08 -9.81 -6.34
C VAL A 159 -11.88 -8.84 -5.18
N ASN A 160 -12.40 -7.62 -5.30
CA ASN A 160 -12.48 -6.64 -4.21
C ASN A 160 -13.90 -6.58 -3.69
N ASN A 161 -14.04 -6.60 -2.37
CA ASN A 161 -15.33 -6.74 -1.73
C ASN A 161 -15.47 -5.81 -0.51
N THR A 162 -16.44 -4.90 -0.62
CA THR A 162 -16.96 -4.11 0.49
C THR A 162 -18.47 -4.34 0.69
N TYR A 163 -19.01 -5.43 0.12
CA TYR A 163 -20.40 -5.83 0.32
C TYR A 163 -20.71 -6.00 1.81
N GLU A 164 -21.84 -5.47 2.24
CA GLU A 164 -22.34 -5.53 3.61
C GLU A 164 -23.43 -6.61 3.73
N PRO A 165 -23.08 -7.78 4.25
CA PRO A 165 -24.06 -8.85 4.42
C PRO A 165 -25.04 -8.52 5.54
N GLY A 166 -26.29 -8.96 5.39
CA GLY A 166 -27.29 -8.90 6.45
C GLY A 166 -27.87 -7.51 6.68
N VAL A 167 -27.85 -6.65 5.67
CA VAL A 167 -28.56 -5.35 5.73
C VAL A 167 -30.02 -5.58 6.08
N THR A 168 -30.50 -4.94 7.15
CA THR A 168 -31.89 -4.96 7.57
C THR A 168 -32.30 -3.59 8.09
N LEU A 169 -33.41 -3.06 7.59
CA LEU A 169 -34.02 -1.81 8.02
C LEU A 169 -35.50 -2.02 8.32
N GLU A 170 -36.04 -1.23 9.25
CA GLU A 170 -37.48 -1.18 9.54
C GLU A 170 -38.28 -0.70 8.31
N SER A 171 -37.72 0.26 7.55
CA SER A 171 -38.31 0.84 6.36
C SER A 171 -37.26 1.57 5.54
N VAL A 172 -37.44 1.59 4.22
CA VAL A 172 -36.65 2.44 3.30
C VAL A 172 -37.37 3.76 2.93
N GLU A 173 -38.54 4.02 3.54
CA GLU A 173 -39.27 5.28 3.36
C GLU A 173 -38.81 6.33 4.36
N PRO A 174 -38.25 7.49 3.90
CA PRO A 174 -37.74 8.50 4.79
C PRO A 174 -38.92 9.27 5.48
N ARG A 175 -38.88 9.32 6.81
CA ARG A 175 -39.83 10.15 7.59
C ARG A 175 -39.34 11.60 7.73
N PHE A 176 -38.02 11.81 7.65
CA PHE A 176 -37.37 13.11 7.65
C PHE A 176 -37.04 13.52 6.21
N SER A 177 -37.62 14.62 5.72
CA SER A 177 -37.50 14.96 4.30
C SER A 177 -36.10 15.43 3.91
N ARG A 178 -35.77 15.25 2.62
CA ARG A 178 -34.50 15.68 2.02
C ARG A 178 -34.19 17.15 2.34
N LEU A 179 -35.18 18.03 2.17
CA LEU A 179 -35.02 19.48 2.41
C LEU A 179 -34.65 19.79 3.87
N ARG A 180 -35.33 19.14 4.82
CA ARG A 180 -35.05 19.31 6.26
C ARG A 180 -33.69 18.74 6.62
N ALA A 181 -33.29 17.59 6.03
CA ALA A 181 -31.98 16.97 6.26
C ALA A 181 -30.84 17.86 5.73
N THR A 182 -31.00 18.43 4.52
CA THR A 182 -30.03 19.38 3.96
C THR A 182 -29.93 20.65 4.83
N ALA A 183 -31.04 21.23 5.25
CA ALA A 183 -31.03 22.38 6.15
C ALA A 183 -30.36 22.05 7.50
N ARG A 184 -30.63 20.86 8.04
CA ARG A 184 -29.99 20.37 9.26
C ARG A 184 -28.48 20.21 9.10
N ALA A 185 -28.02 19.62 7.99
CA ALA A 185 -26.59 19.48 7.69
C ALA A 185 -25.91 20.86 7.61
N ILE A 186 -26.49 21.81 6.84
CA ILE A 186 -25.94 23.18 6.70
C ILE A 186 -25.84 23.87 8.06
N SER A 187 -26.86 23.74 8.92
CA SER A 187 -26.87 24.39 10.24
C SER A 187 -25.73 23.93 11.18
N LEU A 188 -25.04 22.84 10.85
CA LEU A 188 -23.92 22.29 11.63
C LEU A 188 -22.56 22.68 11.06
N LEU A 189 -22.53 23.22 9.84
CA LEU A 189 -21.30 23.66 9.21
C LEU A 189 -20.91 25.05 9.73
N ARG A 190 -19.61 25.29 9.78
CA ARG A 190 -19.07 26.60 10.24
C ARG A 190 -19.04 27.66 9.14
N SER A 191 -19.38 27.27 7.92
CA SER A 191 -19.37 28.13 6.74
C SER A 191 -20.58 27.84 5.86
N ASP A 192 -21.10 28.85 5.19
CA ASP A 192 -22.17 28.67 4.22
C ASP A 192 -21.72 27.88 3.00
N PRO A 193 -22.58 27.05 2.39
CA PRO A 193 -22.29 26.39 1.14
C PRO A 193 -21.99 27.37 0.01
N SER A 194 -20.90 27.14 -0.73
CA SER A 194 -20.53 27.93 -1.92
C SER A 194 -21.33 27.53 -3.17
N SER A 195 -21.96 26.36 -3.13
CA SER A 195 -22.87 25.86 -4.17
C SER A 195 -24.00 25.03 -3.56
N GLN A 196 -25.00 24.68 -4.37
CA GLN A 196 -26.13 23.89 -3.90
C GLN A 196 -25.70 22.51 -3.41
N PRO A 197 -25.94 22.13 -2.14
CA PRO A 197 -25.64 20.81 -1.62
C PRO A 197 -26.41 19.72 -2.35
N SER A 198 -25.75 18.61 -2.60
CA SER A 198 -26.41 17.38 -3.05
C SER A 198 -26.92 16.58 -1.86
N ALA A 199 -28.03 15.86 -2.04
CA ALA A 199 -28.54 14.96 -1.02
C ALA A 199 -29.13 13.71 -1.67
N LYS A 200 -28.64 12.53 -1.27
CA LYS A 200 -29.08 11.22 -1.74
C LYS A 200 -29.50 10.36 -0.55
N LEU A 201 -30.52 9.53 -0.75
CA LEU A 201 -30.93 8.56 0.25
C LEU A 201 -30.01 7.34 0.12
N VAL A 202 -29.46 6.87 1.23
CA VAL A 202 -28.54 5.72 1.29
C VAL A 202 -28.85 4.87 2.53
N VAL A 203 -28.42 3.61 2.48
CA VAL A 203 -28.30 2.79 3.69
C VAL A 203 -26.86 2.96 4.20
N LEU A 204 -26.71 3.38 5.43
CA LEU A 204 -25.40 3.59 6.08
C LEU A 204 -25.18 2.53 7.16
N GLY A 205 -24.03 1.87 7.14
CA GLY A 205 -23.57 1.07 8.27
C GLY A 205 -23.09 2.00 9.40
N VAL A 206 -23.69 1.87 10.58
CA VAL A 206 -23.34 2.64 11.79
C VAL A 206 -23.11 1.64 12.90
N ASP A 207 -21.89 1.58 13.43
CA ASP A 207 -21.47 0.54 14.37
C ASP A 207 -21.82 -0.88 13.86
N ASP A 208 -22.60 -1.65 14.60
CA ASP A 208 -23.04 -3.01 14.22
C ASP A 208 -24.46 -3.05 13.60
N ALA A 209 -25.01 -1.90 13.22
CA ALA A 209 -26.36 -1.76 12.68
C ALA A 209 -26.38 -0.99 11.34
N PHE A 210 -27.56 -0.91 10.75
CA PHE A 210 -27.80 -0.12 9.54
C PHE A 210 -28.86 0.96 9.80
N ALA A 211 -28.69 2.12 9.18
CA ALA A 211 -29.64 3.21 9.24
C ALA A 211 -29.96 3.71 7.83
N LEU A 212 -31.21 4.12 7.62
CA LEU A 212 -31.59 4.88 6.44
C LEU A 212 -31.12 6.32 6.64
N ALA A 213 -30.29 6.84 5.75
CA ALA A 213 -29.64 8.12 5.90
C ALA A 213 -29.81 9.03 4.67
N TRP A 214 -29.90 10.31 4.89
CA TRP A 214 -29.61 11.31 3.88
C TRP A 214 -28.10 11.56 3.87
N HIS A 215 -27.45 11.16 2.81
CA HIS A 215 -26.06 11.48 2.49
C HIS A 215 -26.03 12.84 1.80
N ILE A 216 -25.50 13.83 2.48
CA ILE A 216 -25.46 15.23 2.03
C ILE A 216 -24.02 15.62 1.77
N VAL A 217 -23.74 16.15 0.57
CA VAL A 217 -22.46 16.74 0.21
C VAL A 217 -22.66 18.23 0.02
N ALA A 218 -21.99 19.03 0.85
CA ALA A 218 -22.12 20.48 0.92
C ALA A 218 -20.76 21.15 0.65
N PRO A 219 -20.44 21.58 -0.59
CA PRO A 219 -19.24 22.36 -0.89
C PRO A 219 -19.32 23.73 -0.21
N THR A 220 -18.19 24.21 0.34
CA THR A 220 -18.02 25.58 0.85
C THR A 220 -16.82 26.24 0.15
N ASP A 221 -16.51 27.48 0.47
CA ASP A 221 -15.30 28.14 -0.05
C ASP A 221 -13.98 27.55 0.50
N GLY A 222 -14.09 26.57 1.37
CA GLY A 222 -12.99 25.77 1.92
C GLY A 222 -13.31 24.27 1.85
N PRO A 223 -13.68 23.65 2.97
CA PRO A 223 -14.05 22.23 3.01
C PRO A 223 -15.27 21.91 2.13
N THR A 224 -15.30 20.69 1.59
CA THR A 224 -16.55 20.09 1.12
C THR A 224 -17.01 19.07 2.16
N TRP A 225 -18.13 19.37 2.80
CA TRP A 225 -18.63 18.57 3.90
C TRP A 225 -19.50 17.42 3.42
N GLU A 226 -19.22 16.23 3.92
CA GLU A 226 -20.09 15.07 3.85
C GLU A 226 -20.78 14.89 5.19
N VAL A 227 -22.09 14.79 5.17
CA VAL A 227 -22.92 14.71 6.38
C VAL A 227 -23.96 13.62 6.21
N PHE A 228 -24.10 12.76 7.21
CA PHE A 228 -25.13 11.73 7.24
C PHE A 228 -26.18 12.07 8.28
N VAL A 229 -27.39 12.31 7.80
CA VAL A 229 -28.55 12.64 8.63
C VAL A 229 -29.54 11.49 8.60
N ASP A 230 -29.91 10.97 9.76
CA ASP A 230 -30.91 9.91 9.88
C ASP A 230 -32.21 10.30 9.18
N ALA A 231 -32.64 9.48 8.23
CA ALA A 231 -33.86 9.73 7.46
C ALA A 231 -35.15 9.45 8.24
N LYS A 232 -35.07 8.93 9.48
CA LYS A 232 -36.20 8.67 10.38
C LYS A 232 -36.49 9.87 11.27
N ASP A 233 -35.47 10.44 11.92
CA ASP A 233 -35.65 11.46 12.96
C ASP A 233 -34.81 12.73 12.77
N GLY A 234 -33.87 12.74 11.84
CA GLY A 234 -33.04 13.91 11.52
C GLY A 234 -31.84 14.11 12.45
N ARG A 235 -31.47 13.14 13.28
CA ARG A 235 -30.22 13.17 14.05
C ARG A 235 -29.01 12.98 13.13
N LEU A 236 -27.86 13.44 13.56
CA LEU A 236 -26.59 13.07 12.90
C LEU A 236 -26.25 11.62 13.18
N LEU A 237 -25.81 10.92 12.14
CA LEU A 237 -25.31 9.55 12.24
C LEU A 237 -23.79 9.50 12.35
N THR A 238 -23.10 10.50 11.82
CA THR A 238 -21.65 10.68 11.94
C THR A 238 -21.35 12.15 12.18
N GLU A 239 -20.19 12.47 12.74
CA GLU A 239 -19.69 13.84 12.68
C GLU A 239 -19.54 14.27 11.22
N PRO A 240 -19.73 15.56 10.88
CA PRO A 240 -19.49 16.07 9.54
C PRO A 240 -18.06 15.77 9.10
N ILE A 241 -17.92 15.22 7.91
CA ILE A 241 -16.63 14.80 7.34
C ILE A 241 -16.28 15.79 6.23
N ASP A 242 -15.12 16.45 6.33
CA ASP A 242 -14.60 17.18 5.19
C ASP A 242 -14.09 16.21 4.14
N ILE A 243 -14.75 16.09 3.00
CA ILE A 243 -14.36 15.21 1.89
C ILE A 243 -13.38 15.87 0.91
N ASN A 244 -13.21 17.19 0.98
CA ASN A 244 -12.02 17.85 0.46
C ASN A 244 -10.90 17.81 1.50
N ARG A 245 -10.86 16.80 2.31
CA ARG A 245 -10.16 16.54 3.56
C ARG A 245 -8.69 16.97 3.62
N TYR A 246 -8.26 17.94 2.82
CA TYR A 246 -6.83 18.12 2.73
C TYR A 246 -6.46 19.56 2.89
N ALA A 247 -6.08 19.87 4.13
CA ALA A 247 -5.26 21.04 4.38
C ALA A 247 -3.92 20.84 3.66
N THR A 248 -3.36 21.92 3.18
CA THR A 248 -1.94 21.99 2.85
C THR A 248 -1.18 22.42 4.08
N GLY A 249 0.05 21.96 4.19
CA GLY A 249 1.00 22.42 5.20
C GLY A 249 2.33 22.81 4.55
N THR A 250 3.25 23.23 5.37
CA THR A 250 4.62 23.50 4.98
C THR A 250 5.54 22.54 5.70
N GLY A 251 6.42 21.86 4.97
CA GLY A 251 7.43 20.97 5.53
C GLY A 251 8.84 21.35 5.11
N GLN A 252 9.83 20.95 5.91
CA GLN A 252 11.23 20.99 5.53
C GLN A 252 11.74 19.56 5.38
N VAL A 253 12.36 19.26 4.23
CA VAL A 253 12.84 17.93 3.87
C VAL A 253 14.20 18.03 3.17
N PHE A 254 14.93 16.93 3.08
CA PHE A 254 16.02 16.84 2.12
C PHE A 254 15.47 16.57 0.71
N ARG A 255 16.16 17.04 -0.30
CA ARG A 255 15.93 16.64 -1.68
C ARG A 255 16.58 15.28 -1.92
N VAL A 256 15.81 14.20 -1.83
CA VAL A 256 16.21 12.80 -1.70
C VAL A 256 16.89 12.56 -0.35
N ASN A 257 18.14 12.90 -0.20
CA ASN A 257 18.94 12.82 1.02
C ASN A 257 20.00 13.93 1.07
N ALA A 258 20.78 14.00 2.15
CA ALA A 258 21.76 15.06 2.35
C ALA A 258 22.86 15.06 1.28
N ILE A 259 23.33 13.89 0.85
CA ILE A 259 24.39 13.74 -0.17
C ILE A 259 23.89 14.17 -1.54
N VAL A 260 22.73 13.67 -1.96
CA VAL A 260 22.12 14.02 -3.25
C VAL A 260 21.76 15.50 -3.29
N ALA A 261 21.19 16.04 -2.22
CA ALA A 261 20.81 17.44 -2.14
C ALA A 261 21.99 18.40 -2.31
N THR A 262 23.16 18.05 -1.78
CA THR A 262 24.37 18.89 -1.81
C THR A 262 25.37 18.50 -2.89
N GLN A 263 25.21 17.31 -3.48
CA GLN A 263 26.18 16.68 -4.38
C GLN A 263 27.55 16.48 -3.73
N ASP A 264 27.57 16.20 -2.41
CA ASP A 264 28.78 16.04 -1.61
C ASP A 264 28.85 14.66 -0.92
N ASN A 265 29.61 13.74 -1.50
CA ASN A 265 29.85 12.39 -0.97
C ASN A 265 30.69 12.37 0.32
N THR A 266 31.20 13.52 0.77
CA THR A 266 32.05 13.60 1.98
C THR A 266 31.26 13.86 3.25
N LEU A 267 29.98 14.15 3.14
CA LEU A 267 29.13 14.35 4.31
C LEU A 267 29.07 13.09 5.19
N ARG A 268 28.94 13.29 6.48
CA ARG A 268 28.81 12.22 7.49
C ARG A 268 27.85 12.68 8.57
N ASP A 269 27.16 11.73 9.15
CA ASP A 269 26.09 11.94 10.14
C ASP A 269 26.49 12.77 11.35
N LYS A 270 27.60 12.46 11.99
CA LYS A 270 28.08 13.12 13.23
C LYS A 270 27.07 13.09 14.40
N GLY A 271 26.31 11.99 14.52
CA GLY A 271 25.36 11.76 15.62
C GLY A 271 24.21 12.76 15.59
N ASP A 272 23.52 12.83 14.48
CA ASP A 272 22.32 13.65 14.21
C ASP A 272 22.53 15.17 14.37
N ALA A 273 23.77 15.61 14.43
CA ALA A 273 24.03 17.03 14.61
C ALA A 273 23.53 17.85 13.40
N ALA A 274 22.72 18.89 13.64
CA ALA A 274 22.26 19.81 12.61
C ALA A 274 23.40 20.38 11.77
N SER A 275 24.57 20.63 12.41
CA SER A 275 25.78 21.16 11.74
C SER A 275 26.51 20.16 10.83
N ALA A 276 26.10 18.90 10.82
CA ALA A 276 26.67 17.88 9.93
C ALA A 276 26.28 18.09 8.48
N VAL A 277 25.17 18.78 8.24
CA VAL A 277 24.58 19.00 6.91
C VAL A 277 24.40 20.51 6.68
N PRO A 278 24.84 21.06 5.54
CA PRO A 278 24.65 22.48 5.26
C PRO A 278 23.18 22.82 5.00
N ALA A 279 22.80 24.07 5.26
CA ALA A 279 21.43 24.55 5.04
C ALA A 279 20.92 24.36 3.60
N SER A 280 21.82 24.28 2.62
CA SER A 280 21.48 24.04 1.20
C SER A 280 20.93 22.64 0.92
N ALA A 281 21.07 21.69 1.84
CA ALA A 281 20.48 20.36 1.71
C ALA A 281 18.96 20.36 1.91
N TYR A 282 18.47 21.32 2.70
CA TYR A 282 17.07 21.42 3.04
C TYR A 282 16.27 22.16 1.97
N MET A 283 15.09 21.68 1.66
CA MET A 283 14.12 22.39 0.84
C MET A 283 12.79 22.52 1.59
N ILE A 284 12.12 23.64 1.36
CA ILE A 284 10.76 23.86 1.84
C ILE A 284 9.79 23.31 0.81
N VAL A 285 8.85 22.48 1.27
CA VAL A 285 7.85 21.82 0.43
C VAL A 285 6.44 22.09 0.92
N THR A 286 5.49 22.00 0.01
CA THR A 286 4.08 21.95 0.37
C THR A 286 3.72 20.51 0.73
N LEU A 287 3.28 20.28 1.97
CA LEU A 287 2.67 19.02 2.38
C LEU A 287 1.22 19.02 1.92
N GLN A 288 0.87 18.05 1.09
CA GLN A 288 -0.47 17.89 0.57
C GLN A 288 -1.24 16.86 1.39
N GLY A 289 -2.55 16.95 1.32
CA GLY A 289 -3.41 15.89 1.83
C GLY A 289 -3.47 15.76 3.35
N LEU A 290 -3.05 16.78 4.12
CA LEU A 290 -3.12 16.77 5.59
C LEU A 290 -4.57 16.81 6.10
N ALA A 291 -4.86 16.09 7.18
CA ALA A 291 -6.16 16.09 7.82
C ALA A 291 -6.52 17.42 8.52
N GLY A 292 -5.58 18.37 8.60
CA GLY A 292 -5.80 19.66 9.25
C GLY A 292 -5.92 19.60 10.78
N ASN A 293 -5.51 18.49 11.38
CA ASN A 293 -5.54 18.27 12.83
C ASN A 293 -4.24 18.69 13.53
N GLY A 294 -3.32 19.31 12.79
CA GLY A 294 -2.02 19.72 13.28
C GLY A 294 -1.01 18.57 13.41
N LEU A 295 -1.31 17.41 12.86
CA LEU A 295 -0.43 16.24 12.83
C LEU A 295 -0.06 15.91 11.39
N LEU A 296 0.99 15.12 11.20
CA LEU A 296 1.35 14.53 9.92
C LEU A 296 0.46 13.31 9.64
N ASP A 297 -0.82 13.60 9.53
CA ASP A 297 -1.89 12.68 9.14
C ASP A 297 -2.53 13.16 7.85
N GLY A 298 -2.63 12.31 6.87
CA GLY A 298 -3.21 12.67 5.58
C GLY A 298 -3.83 11.50 4.85
N VAL A 299 -4.14 11.73 3.57
CA VAL A 299 -4.77 10.71 2.70
C VAL A 299 -3.92 9.48 2.57
N PHE A 300 -2.66 9.71 2.22
CA PHE A 300 -1.76 8.65 1.77
C PHE A 300 -0.67 8.32 2.76
N ALA A 301 -0.48 9.14 3.79
CA ALA A 301 0.52 8.92 4.83
C ALA A 301 -0.01 9.33 6.20
N SER A 302 0.44 8.63 7.25
CA SER A 302 0.15 8.97 8.64
C SER A 302 1.28 8.52 9.55
N SER A 303 1.79 9.44 10.36
CA SER A 303 2.77 9.15 11.41
C SER A 303 2.17 8.47 12.65
N GLY A 304 0.99 7.84 12.50
CA GLY A 304 0.16 7.34 13.60
C GLY A 304 0.85 6.42 14.59
N ASN A 305 1.89 5.69 14.16
CA ASN A 305 2.64 4.77 15.00
C ASN A 305 3.96 5.33 15.54
N SER A 306 4.33 6.58 15.21
CA SER A 306 5.54 7.22 15.73
C SER A 306 5.43 7.51 17.23
N LYS A 307 6.55 7.38 17.96
CA LYS A 307 6.64 7.89 19.32
C LYS A 307 6.77 9.42 19.27
N LYS A 308 6.12 10.11 20.19
CA LYS A 308 6.23 11.57 20.32
C LYS A 308 5.99 12.30 19.00
N ARG A 309 4.88 11.99 18.34
CA ARG A 309 4.47 12.65 17.11
C ARG A 309 4.56 14.17 17.21
N VAL A 310 5.14 14.79 16.19
CA VAL A 310 5.16 16.26 16.12
C VAL A 310 3.76 16.81 15.86
N SER A 311 3.50 17.99 16.40
CA SER A 311 2.20 18.65 16.26
C SER A 311 2.38 20.15 16.08
N ASP A 312 1.73 20.70 15.05
CA ASP A 312 1.62 22.14 14.81
C ASP A 312 0.23 22.48 14.28
N PRO A 313 -0.58 23.27 15.01
CA PRO A 313 -1.94 23.65 14.57
C PRO A 313 -1.98 24.43 13.26
N GLY A 314 -0.87 25.08 12.87
CA GLY A 314 -0.71 25.78 11.59
C GLY A 314 -0.24 24.88 10.46
N ASN A 315 -0.08 23.56 10.69
CA ASN A 315 0.45 22.60 9.75
C ASN A 315 1.84 23.00 9.20
N THR A 316 2.71 23.53 10.06
CA THR A 316 4.05 24.02 9.69
C THR A 316 5.12 23.15 10.38
N PHE A 317 5.73 22.26 9.61
CA PHE A 317 6.65 21.23 10.08
C PHE A 317 8.06 21.54 9.56
N ILE A 318 8.68 22.56 10.16
CA ILE A 318 10.02 23.05 9.80
C ILE A 318 11.00 22.62 10.89
N PHE A 319 11.67 21.52 10.65
CA PHE A 319 12.66 20.92 11.55
C PHE A 319 13.97 20.72 10.81
N ASP A 320 15.08 20.80 11.51
CA ASP A 320 16.36 20.27 11.04
C ASP A 320 16.55 18.82 11.53
N ARG A 321 17.55 18.14 11.02
CA ARG A 321 17.82 16.74 11.30
C ARG A 321 18.15 16.39 12.76
N SER A 322 18.41 17.34 13.61
CA SER A 322 18.59 17.09 15.05
C SER A 322 17.26 16.85 15.79
N SER A 323 16.16 16.88 15.07
CA SER A 323 14.81 16.69 15.59
C SER A 323 14.14 15.48 14.96
N ASP A 324 13.57 14.58 15.77
CA ASP A 324 12.71 13.49 15.32
C ASP A 324 11.58 13.96 14.37
N GLY A 325 11.18 15.23 14.46
CA GLY A 325 10.18 15.83 13.58
C GLY A 325 10.63 15.95 12.14
N PHE A 326 11.95 16.00 11.89
CA PHE A 326 12.50 16.02 10.53
C PHE A 326 12.24 14.69 9.83
N SER A 327 12.62 13.57 10.46
CA SER A 327 12.38 12.22 9.95
C SER A 327 10.89 11.94 9.73
N GLU A 328 10.02 12.43 10.63
CA GLU A 328 8.56 12.31 10.48
C GLU A 328 8.04 13.11 9.28
N THR A 329 8.59 14.31 9.04
CA THR A 329 8.21 15.16 7.89
C THR A 329 8.71 14.58 6.57
N MET A 330 9.93 14.05 6.53
CA MET A 330 10.51 13.34 5.37
C MET A 330 9.62 12.17 4.96
N ALA A 331 9.30 11.27 5.91
CA ALA A 331 8.48 10.09 5.63
C ALA A 331 7.08 10.49 5.12
N TYR A 332 6.42 11.46 5.74
CA TYR A 332 5.12 11.94 5.27
C TYR A 332 5.19 12.45 3.81
N TYR A 333 6.15 13.31 3.52
CA TYR A 333 6.27 13.94 2.20
C TYR A 333 6.51 12.92 1.09
N TYR A 334 7.47 12.02 1.27
CA TYR A 334 7.85 11.09 0.22
C TYR A 334 6.82 9.97 0.02
N LEU A 335 6.13 9.53 1.06
CA LEU A 335 5.02 8.57 0.93
C LEU A 335 3.82 9.18 0.20
N ASP A 336 3.41 10.40 0.57
CA ASP A 336 2.33 11.11 -0.14
C ASP A 336 2.69 11.38 -1.60
N TYR A 337 3.94 11.81 -1.86
CA TYR A 337 4.44 12.05 -3.21
C TYR A 337 4.42 10.77 -4.06
N ALA A 338 4.97 9.68 -3.54
CA ALA A 338 5.06 8.40 -4.27
C ALA A 338 3.67 7.85 -4.61
N GLN A 339 2.69 7.94 -3.70
CA GLN A 339 1.33 7.51 -3.98
C GLN A 339 0.67 8.37 -5.06
N ARG A 340 0.85 9.68 -5.02
CA ARG A 340 0.35 10.57 -6.09
C ARG A 340 1.01 10.29 -7.43
N TYR A 341 2.29 9.94 -7.42
CA TYR A 341 3.00 9.54 -8.62
C TYR A 341 2.39 8.25 -9.22
N ILE A 342 2.14 7.22 -8.40
CA ILE A 342 1.44 5.98 -8.83
C ILE A 342 0.09 6.32 -9.49
N GLN A 343 -0.69 7.21 -8.88
CA GLN A 343 -1.98 7.64 -9.45
C GLN A 343 -1.80 8.38 -10.78
N SER A 344 -0.75 9.20 -10.92
CA SER A 344 -0.43 9.91 -12.16
C SER A 344 -0.06 8.95 -13.31
N LEU A 345 0.44 7.76 -12.98
CA LEU A 345 0.70 6.68 -13.92
C LEU A 345 -0.59 5.95 -14.36
N GLY A 346 -1.74 6.27 -13.74
CA GLY A 346 -3.05 5.70 -14.06
C GLY A 346 -3.52 4.61 -13.09
N PHE A 347 -2.79 4.32 -12.02
CA PHE A 347 -3.14 3.31 -11.01
C PHE A 347 -3.84 3.96 -9.81
N ASN A 348 -5.17 4.13 -9.91
CA ASN A 348 -5.94 4.81 -8.87
C ASN A 348 -6.30 3.92 -7.68
N ASP A 349 -6.09 2.61 -7.79
CA ASP A 349 -6.44 1.59 -6.80
C ASP A 349 -5.21 0.84 -6.24
N VAL A 350 -4.03 1.02 -6.83
CA VAL A 350 -2.78 0.44 -6.30
C VAL A 350 -2.36 1.17 -5.06
N ASN A 351 -2.28 0.46 -3.95
CA ASN A 351 -1.93 0.93 -2.61
C ASN A 351 -2.63 2.23 -2.18
N ASN A 352 -3.81 2.50 -2.76
CA ASN A 352 -4.59 3.72 -2.54
C ASN A 352 -5.22 3.73 -1.15
N ARG A 353 -4.39 3.90 -0.14
CA ARG A 353 -4.76 3.92 1.28
C ARG A 353 -3.83 4.83 2.06
N GLN A 354 -4.21 5.17 3.27
CA GLN A 354 -3.31 5.80 4.22
C GLN A 354 -2.23 4.79 4.63
N GLN A 355 -0.98 5.05 4.26
CA GLN A 355 0.17 4.31 4.72
C GLN A 355 0.56 4.80 6.11
N VAL A 356 0.31 3.98 7.10
CA VAL A 356 0.76 4.27 8.47
C VAL A 356 2.26 3.98 8.57
N PHE A 357 2.98 4.88 9.22
CA PHE A 357 4.40 4.72 9.46
C PHE A 357 4.79 5.10 10.88
N SER A 358 5.96 4.67 11.28
CA SER A 358 6.60 5.09 12.53
C SER A 358 8.06 5.40 12.30
N VAL A 359 8.48 6.55 12.81
CA VAL A 359 9.87 6.88 13.09
C VAL A 359 10.10 6.76 14.60
N ASN A 360 11.35 6.81 15.07
CA ASN A 360 11.70 6.87 16.49
C ASN A 360 11.28 5.64 17.33
N ARG A 361 11.12 4.48 16.69
CA ARG A 361 10.63 3.27 17.38
C ARG A 361 11.72 2.46 18.05
N PHE A 362 12.90 2.37 17.46
CA PHE A 362 14.01 1.57 17.96
C PHE A 362 15.38 2.11 17.50
N ASN A 363 16.42 1.83 18.26
CA ASN A 363 17.77 2.33 18.03
C ASN A 363 18.60 1.28 17.26
N LYS A 364 18.18 0.94 16.05
CA LYS A 364 18.92 0.08 15.12
C LYS A 364 18.92 0.74 13.77
N ASP A 365 19.96 0.55 13.04
CA ASP A 365 20.15 0.88 11.64
C ASP A 365 19.44 -0.19 10.82
N ASN A 366 18.13 -0.05 10.62
CA ASN A 366 17.26 -0.96 9.90
C ASN A 366 15.83 -0.42 9.79
N SER A 367 15.21 -0.63 8.65
CA SER A 367 13.80 -0.32 8.38
C SER A 367 13.06 -1.54 7.86
N PHE A 368 11.74 -1.53 7.91
CA PHE A 368 10.95 -2.62 7.34
C PHE A 368 9.49 -2.24 7.11
N TYR A 369 8.89 -2.86 6.10
CA TYR A 369 7.46 -2.99 5.93
C TYR A 369 6.96 -4.25 6.65
N SER A 370 5.82 -4.16 7.33
CA SER A 370 5.18 -5.28 8.01
C SER A 370 3.89 -5.70 7.29
N PRO A 371 3.85 -6.85 6.58
CA PRO A 371 2.62 -7.30 5.90
C PRO A 371 1.44 -7.56 6.85
N SER A 372 1.71 -7.92 8.10
CA SER A 372 0.66 -8.23 9.09
C SER A 372 -0.09 -7.01 9.61
N SER A 373 0.59 -5.88 9.78
CA SER A 373 0.01 -4.60 10.20
C SER A 373 -0.13 -3.59 9.07
N THR A 374 0.51 -3.86 7.94
CA THR A 374 0.62 -2.99 6.77
C THR A 374 1.31 -1.65 7.04
N ASP A 375 2.17 -1.59 8.06
CA ASP A 375 2.86 -0.40 8.53
C ASP A 375 4.32 -0.39 8.06
N LEU A 376 4.89 0.82 7.98
CA LEU A 376 6.32 1.05 7.81
C LEU A 376 6.95 1.42 9.16
N THR A 377 8.16 0.94 9.41
CA THR A 377 8.92 1.28 10.60
C THR A 377 10.35 1.63 10.22
N PHE A 378 10.81 2.82 10.64
CA PHE A 378 12.14 3.35 10.39
C PHE A 378 12.93 3.44 11.69
N GLY A 379 14.20 2.99 11.65
CA GLY A 379 15.12 3.00 12.78
C GLY A 379 15.83 4.34 12.97
N LEU A 380 16.55 4.43 14.07
CA LEU A 380 17.34 5.61 14.50
C LEU A 380 18.83 5.27 14.61
N GLY A 381 19.28 4.12 14.12
CA GLY A 381 20.66 3.68 14.28
C GLY A 381 21.52 4.18 13.12
N GLY A 382 22.68 4.70 13.43
CA GLY A 382 23.51 5.28 12.38
C GLY A 382 23.00 6.65 11.95
N VAL A 383 22.68 6.83 10.68
CA VAL A 383 21.78 7.89 10.21
C VAL A 383 20.36 7.46 10.55
N ASP A 384 19.51 8.38 10.95
CA ASP A 384 18.07 8.07 11.08
C ASP A 384 17.53 7.66 9.71
N ASP A 385 17.09 6.40 9.56
CA ASP A 385 16.71 5.80 8.27
C ASP A 385 15.71 6.66 7.48
N ALA A 386 14.77 7.31 8.18
CA ALA A 386 13.78 8.20 7.56
C ALA A 386 14.33 9.58 7.16
N GLU A 387 15.62 9.86 7.31
CA GLU A 387 16.29 11.01 6.67
C GLU A 387 16.69 10.76 5.22
N ASP A 388 16.65 9.49 4.78
CA ASP A 388 16.90 9.12 3.39
C ASP A 388 15.60 8.73 2.69
N ALA A 389 15.22 9.51 1.68
CA ALA A 389 14.00 9.24 0.93
C ALA A 389 14.03 7.89 0.22
N GLU A 390 15.21 7.40 -0.14
CA GLU A 390 15.32 6.13 -0.85
C GLU A 390 15.09 4.94 0.09
N VAL A 391 15.44 5.05 1.38
CA VAL A 391 15.01 4.07 2.39
C VAL A 391 13.49 4.09 2.55
N ILE A 392 12.89 5.29 2.67
CA ILE A 392 11.43 5.43 2.78
C ILE A 392 10.72 4.80 1.58
N LEU A 393 11.20 5.07 0.38
CA LEU A 393 10.61 4.61 -0.88
C LEU A 393 10.85 3.12 -1.13
N HIS A 394 11.98 2.56 -0.66
CA HIS A 394 12.26 1.12 -0.70
C HIS A 394 11.22 0.36 0.12
N GLU A 395 11.02 0.74 1.37
CA GLU A 395 10.02 0.11 2.24
C GLU A 395 8.60 0.28 1.71
N TYR A 396 8.33 1.44 1.07
CA TYR A 396 7.06 1.65 0.41
C TYR A 396 6.88 0.77 -0.82
N GLY A 397 7.96 0.39 -1.51
CA GLY A 397 7.97 -0.61 -2.57
C GLY A 397 7.41 -1.95 -2.12
N HIS A 398 7.81 -2.43 -0.93
CA HIS A 398 7.23 -3.64 -0.34
C HIS A 398 5.73 -3.50 -0.08
N SER A 399 5.28 -2.33 0.39
CA SER A 399 3.86 -2.06 0.60
C SER A 399 3.06 -2.08 -0.71
N ILE A 400 3.61 -1.55 -1.79
CA ILE A 400 3.00 -1.60 -3.14
C ILE A 400 2.85 -3.04 -3.59
N GLN A 401 3.92 -3.84 -3.51
CA GLN A 401 3.89 -5.24 -3.93
C GLN A 401 2.93 -6.08 -3.10
N ASP A 402 2.94 -5.94 -1.77
CA ASP A 402 2.02 -6.68 -0.90
C ASP A 402 0.56 -6.30 -1.14
N ASN A 403 0.29 -5.03 -1.50
CA ASN A 403 -1.05 -4.60 -1.89
C ASN A 403 -1.53 -5.26 -3.20
N GLN A 404 -0.64 -5.37 -4.20
CA GLN A 404 -0.97 -5.97 -5.50
C GLN A 404 -0.95 -7.49 -5.46
N VAL A 405 -0.01 -8.08 -4.71
CA VAL A 405 0.19 -9.54 -4.59
C VAL A 405 0.35 -9.89 -3.11
N PRO A 406 -0.75 -10.00 -2.35
CA PRO A 406 -0.68 -10.28 -0.92
C PRO A 406 0.15 -11.52 -0.59
N GLY A 407 1.16 -11.32 0.26
CA GLY A 407 2.10 -12.36 0.65
C GLY A 407 3.17 -12.67 -0.40
N PHE A 408 3.49 -11.73 -1.26
CA PHE A 408 4.63 -11.84 -2.19
C PHE A 408 5.95 -12.09 -1.45
N GLY A 409 6.91 -12.73 -2.12
CA GLY A 409 8.23 -12.97 -1.53
C GLY A 409 8.34 -14.22 -0.67
N ARG A 410 7.46 -15.20 -0.84
CA ARG A 410 7.54 -16.49 -0.10
C ARG A 410 8.67 -17.40 -0.54
N THR A 411 9.22 -17.19 -1.73
CA THR A 411 10.39 -17.90 -2.26
C THR A 411 11.63 -17.01 -2.20
N LEU A 412 12.81 -17.57 -2.31
CA LEU A 412 14.05 -16.77 -2.39
C LEU A 412 14.01 -15.82 -3.60
N GLU A 413 13.61 -16.32 -4.78
CA GLU A 413 13.50 -15.47 -5.98
C GLU A 413 12.41 -14.41 -5.83
N GLY A 414 11.25 -14.75 -5.24
CA GLY A 414 10.19 -13.79 -4.94
C GLY A 414 10.65 -12.72 -3.95
N GLY A 415 11.38 -13.12 -2.90
CA GLY A 415 12.00 -12.18 -1.96
C GLY A 415 13.01 -11.25 -2.63
N ALA A 416 13.90 -11.83 -3.47
CA ALA A 416 14.87 -11.05 -4.23
C ALA A 416 14.22 -10.09 -5.23
N MET A 417 13.11 -10.48 -5.87
CA MET A 417 12.31 -9.53 -6.70
C MET A 417 11.69 -8.43 -5.84
N GLY A 418 11.31 -8.73 -4.59
CA GLY A 418 10.82 -7.75 -3.62
C GLY A 418 11.86 -6.68 -3.30
N GLU A 419 13.05 -7.12 -2.91
CA GLU A 419 14.18 -6.24 -2.61
C GLU A 419 14.59 -5.42 -3.85
N GLY A 420 14.72 -6.09 -5.00
CA GLY A 420 15.11 -5.42 -6.24
C GLY A 420 14.07 -4.43 -6.74
N PHE A 421 12.78 -4.66 -6.50
CA PHE A 421 11.75 -3.67 -6.80
C PHE A 421 11.79 -2.49 -5.82
N GLY A 422 12.01 -2.74 -4.54
CA GLY A 422 12.19 -1.68 -3.54
C GLY A 422 13.31 -0.71 -3.94
N ASP A 423 14.48 -1.25 -4.28
CA ASP A 423 15.62 -0.46 -4.77
C ASP A 423 15.32 0.31 -6.05
N TYR A 424 14.71 -0.38 -7.02
CA TYR A 424 14.30 0.26 -8.27
C TYR A 424 13.31 1.40 -8.04
N TRP A 425 12.29 1.17 -7.23
CA TRP A 425 11.26 2.17 -6.95
C TRP A 425 11.84 3.39 -6.24
N ALA A 426 12.69 3.15 -5.25
CA ALA A 426 13.42 4.18 -4.53
C ALA A 426 14.21 5.08 -5.49
N ALA A 427 15.05 4.48 -6.31
CA ALA A 427 15.86 5.22 -7.27
C ALA A 427 15.03 5.84 -8.41
N SER A 428 13.96 5.17 -8.90
CA SER A 428 13.12 5.73 -9.97
C SER A 428 12.38 6.98 -9.52
N VAL A 429 11.86 7.00 -8.29
CA VAL A 429 11.23 8.18 -7.71
C VAL A 429 12.29 9.21 -7.32
N GLY A 430 13.40 8.80 -6.68
CA GLY A 430 14.51 9.67 -6.29
C GLY A 430 15.12 10.45 -7.47
N ALA A 431 15.27 9.79 -8.61
CA ALA A 431 15.79 10.40 -9.83
C ALA A 431 14.93 11.57 -10.38
N GLN A 432 13.69 11.73 -9.93
CA GLN A 432 12.88 12.90 -10.27
C GLN A 432 13.36 14.17 -9.54
N PHE A 433 14.14 14.00 -8.49
CA PHE A 433 14.66 15.08 -7.65
C PHE A 433 16.18 15.23 -7.72
N SER A 434 16.94 14.16 -8.02
CA SER A 434 18.41 14.14 -7.94
C SER A 434 19.11 15.06 -8.94
N GLY A 435 18.47 15.35 -10.08
CA GLY A 435 19.10 16.06 -11.20
C GLY A 435 20.17 15.22 -11.90
N GLY A 436 20.12 13.89 -11.79
CA GLY A 436 21.08 12.96 -12.40
C GLY A 436 22.30 12.66 -11.53
N PHE A 437 22.31 13.12 -10.28
CA PHE A 437 23.41 12.86 -9.36
C PHE A 437 23.15 11.55 -8.60
N GLN A 438 24.05 10.60 -8.75
CA GLN A 438 24.04 9.29 -8.07
C GLN A 438 22.81 8.40 -8.31
N ASP A 439 22.06 8.58 -9.39
CA ASP A 439 20.83 7.81 -9.72
C ASP A 439 21.00 6.27 -9.73
N LEU A 440 22.23 5.77 -9.69
CA LEU A 440 22.57 4.34 -9.70
C LEU A 440 22.95 3.80 -8.32
N CYS A 441 22.99 4.65 -7.33
CA CYS A 441 23.26 4.35 -5.94
C CYS A 441 21.93 4.41 -5.17
N VAL A 442 21.74 3.58 -4.21
CA VAL A 442 20.55 3.57 -3.35
C VAL A 442 20.99 3.94 -1.94
N ALA A 443 20.31 4.89 -1.32
CA ALA A 443 20.44 5.31 0.08
C ALA A 443 21.88 5.77 0.45
N GLU A 444 22.42 6.75 -0.29
CA GLU A 444 23.79 7.25 -0.06
C GLU A 444 23.98 7.83 1.34
N TRP A 445 22.98 8.53 1.85
CA TRP A 445 23.08 9.18 3.15
C TRP A 445 23.05 8.16 4.29
N ASP A 446 22.10 7.26 4.28
CA ASP A 446 21.98 6.16 5.21
C ASP A 446 23.25 5.27 5.19
N ALA A 447 23.71 4.91 4.00
CA ALA A 447 24.90 4.10 3.81
C ALA A 447 26.19 4.71 4.38
N THR A 448 26.22 6.01 4.72
CA THR A 448 27.39 6.60 5.40
C THR A 448 27.66 5.98 6.77
N SER A 449 26.69 5.34 7.38
CA SER A 449 26.79 4.68 8.67
C SER A 449 27.59 3.39 8.63
N TYR A 450 27.55 2.66 7.51
CA TYR A 450 28.14 1.31 7.42
C TYR A 450 28.98 1.07 6.14
N SER A 451 28.79 1.83 5.08
CA SER A 451 29.52 1.65 3.82
C SER A 451 30.83 2.43 3.81
N SER A 452 31.90 1.77 3.33
CA SER A 452 33.20 2.40 3.08
C SER A 452 33.44 2.72 1.62
N THR A 453 32.48 2.48 0.73
CA THR A 453 32.57 2.80 -0.70
C THR A 453 32.48 4.31 -0.94
N ASN A 454 32.87 4.77 -2.13
CA ASN A 454 32.73 6.16 -2.56
C ASN A 454 32.13 6.20 -3.97
N PRO A 455 30.88 6.62 -4.15
CA PRO A 455 29.96 7.05 -3.09
C PRO A 455 29.62 5.92 -2.10
N PRO A 456 29.22 6.25 -0.87
CA PRO A 456 28.62 5.26 0.00
C PRO A 456 27.27 4.87 -0.60
N CYS A 457 27.01 3.57 -0.78
CA CYS A 457 25.76 3.04 -1.31
C CYS A 457 25.32 1.84 -0.49
N LEU A 458 24.04 1.70 -0.27
CA LEU A 458 23.46 0.46 0.26
C LEU A 458 23.60 -0.63 -0.80
N ARG A 459 23.05 -0.40 -1.99
CA ARG A 459 23.11 -1.28 -3.18
C ARG A 459 23.23 -0.44 -4.45
N ARG A 460 23.50 -1.10 -5.58
CA ARG A 460 23.71 -0.42 -6.86
C ARG A 460 22.85 -0.99 -7.98
N LEU A 461 22.27 -0.09 -8.78
CA LEU A 461 21.41 -0.44 -9.92
C LEU A 461 22.17 -0.71 -11.22
N ASP A 462 23.49 -0.51 -11.23
CA ASP A 462 24.39 -0.86 -12.35
C ASP A 462 25.13 -2.17 -12.11
N SER A 463 24.61 -3.03 -11.23
CA SER A 463 25.14 -4.37 -11.00
C SER A 463 25.26 -5.14 -12.32
N THR A 464 26.35 -5.88 -12.47
CA THR A 464 26.61 -6.74 -13.63
C THR A 464 26.17 -8.19 -13.42
N LYS A 465 25.53 -8.49 -12.30
CA LYS A 465 25.03 -9.83 -11.96
C LYS A 465 24.01 -10.34 -12.97
N HIS A 466 24.06 -11.65 -13.24
CA HIS A 466 23.18 -12.36 -14.17
C HIS A 466 22.47 -13.53 -13.48
N TYR A 467 21.32 -13.85 -13.98
CA TYR A 467 20.52 -14.99 -13.56
C TYR A 467 20.77 -16.17 -14.51
N PRO A 468 20.95 -17.42 -14.03
CA PRO A 468 20.99 -17.79 -12.61
C PRO A 468 22.41 -17.82 -12.02
N GLU A 469 23.46 -17.47 -12.78
CA GLU A 469 24.87 -17.73 -12.47
C GLU A 469 25.35 -17.03 -11.20
N ASP A 470 24.82 -15.83 -10.93
CA ASP A 470 25.27 -14.99 -9.81
C ASP A 470 24.32 -15.05 -8.61
N LEU A 471 23.41 -16.04 -8.56
CA LEU A 471 22.57 -16.24 -7.39
C LEU A 471 23.41 -16.64 -6.17
N ALA A 472 23.35 -15.83 -5.12
CA ALA A 472 24.00 -16.05 -3.84
C ALA A 472 23.10 -16.78 -2.82
N GLY A 473 21.78 -16.79 -3.05
CA GLY A 473 20.80 -17.37 -2.14
C GLY A 473 20.48 -16.43 -0.95
N GLU A 474 20.72 -15.12 -1.13
CA GLU A 474 20.38 -14.06 -0.20
C GLU A 474 19.58 -12.99 -0.94
N VAL A 475 18.42 -12.62 -0.38
CA VAL A 475 17.41 -11.84 -1.11
C VAL A 475 17.88 -10.44 -1.52
N HIS A 476 18.69 -9.78 -0.71
CA HIS A 476 19.21 -8.45 -1.03
C HIS A 476 20.30 -8.51 -2.10
N ASP A 477 21.20 -9.49 -1.99
CA ASP A 477 22.28 -9.69 -2.96
C ASP A 477 21.74 -10.14 -4.33
N ASP A 478 20.78 -11.08 -4.32
CA ASP A 478 20.11 -11.56 -5.53
C ASP A 478 19.14 -10.48 -6.09
N GLY A 479 18.64 -9.60 -5.23
CA GLY A 479 17.80 -8.45 -5.60
C GLY A 479 18.48 -7.48 -6.57
N GLU A 480 19.82 -7.36 -6.51
CA GLU A 480 20.58 -6.53 -7.46
C GLU A 480 20.48 -7.03 -8.91
N ILE A 481 20.26 -8.32 -9.14
CA ILE A 481 20.01 -8.85 -10.49
C ILE A 481 18.73 -8.23 -11.04
N TRP A 482 17.70 -8.15 -10.20
CA TRP A 482 16.38 -7.64 -10.57
C TRP A 482 16.38 -6.13 -10.72
N SER A 483 16.86 -5.39 -9.73
CA SER A 483 16.88 -3.92 -9.74
C SER A 483 17.67 -3.38 -10.93
N ALA A 484 18.80 -4.00 -11.29
CA ALA A 484 19.60 -3.60 -12.45
C ALA A 484 18.86 -3.86 -13.77
N ALA A 485 18.11 -4.97 -13.89
CA ALA A 485 17.28 -5.23 -15.07
C ALA A 485 16.16 -4.18 -15.21
N LEU A 486 15.46 -3.88 -14.11
CA LEU A 486 14.40 -2.87 -14.08
C LEU A 486 14.94 -1.47 -14.43
N TRP A 487 16.11 -1.12 -13.91
CA TRP A 487 16.76 0.15 -14.25
C TRP A 487 17.14 0.27 -15.72
N GLN A 488 17.67 -0.80 -16.32
CA GLN A 488 17.94 -0.83 -17.75
C GLN A 488 16.66 -0.64 -18.59
N ILE A 489 15.55 -1.22 -18.17
CA ILE A 489 14.24 -0.99 -18.81
C ILE A 489 13.87 0.49 -18.70
N ARG A 490 14.06 1.11 -17.53
CA ARG A 490 13.79 2.54 -17.30
C ARG A 490 14.65 3.44 -18.21
N VAL A 491 15.93 3.14 -18.34
CA VAL A 491 16.83 3.90 -19.23
C VAL A 491 16.38 3.77 -20.69
N SER A 492 15.93 2.57 -21.08
CA SER A 492 15.50 2.32 -22.47
C SER A 492 14.14 2.94 -22.82
N LEU A 493 13.18 2.96 -21.91
CA LEU A 493 11.79 3.34 -22.18
C LEU A 493 11.43 4.75 -21.70
N GLY A 494 12.20 5.30 -20.75
CA GLY A 494 11.85 6.44 -19.92
C GLY A 494 11.08 6.03 -18.68
N SER A 495 11.13 6.86 -17.63
CA SER A 495 10.58 6.54 -16.30
C SER A 495 9.09 6.14 -16.34
N GLN A 496 8.24 6.98 -16.94
CA GLN A 496 6.79 6.74 -16.92
C GLN A 496 6.38 5.42 -17.57
N ASP A 497 6.95 5.09 -18.74
CA ASP A 497 6.61 3.83 -19.43
C ASP A 497 7.18 2.61 -18.69
N ALA A 498 8.39 2.72 -18.13
CA ALA A 498 8.99 1.65 -17.37
C ALA A 498 8.23 1.40 -16.05
N ASP A 499 8.02 2.45 -15.24
CA ASP A 499 7.31 2.35 -13.98
C ASP A 499 5.90 1.79 -14.18
N ARG A 500 5.23 2.23 -15.25
CA ARG A 500 3.92 1.74 -15.61
C ARG A 500 3.92 0.25 -15.95
N ALA A 501 4.86 -0.22 -16.78
CA ALA A 501 4.95 -1.63 -17.15
C ALA A 501 5.32 -2.51 -15.95
N ILE A 502 6.18 -2.04 -15.08
CA ILE A 502 6.65 -2.75 -13.89
C ILE A 502 5.52 -2.87 -12.86
N ILE A 503 4.84 -1.77 -12.52
CA ILE A 503 3.69 -1.81 -11.59
C ILE A 503 2.57 -2.69 -12.17
N GLU A 504 2.26 -2.55 -13.47
CA GLU A 504 1.27 -3.40 -14.14
C GLU A 504 1.62 -4.88 -14.07
N SER A 505 2.91 -5.21 -14.17
CA SER A 505 3.35 -6.60 -14.15
C SER A 505 3.08 -7.32 -12.83
N HIS A 506 3.02 -6.59 -11.71
CA HIS A 506 2.72 -7.18 -10.41
C HIS A 506 1.34 -7.84 -10.37
N PHE A 507 0.34 -7.31 -11.09
CA PHE A 507 -0.98 -7.95 -11.20
C PHE A 507 -0.95 -9.32 -11.89
N LEU A 508 0.15 -9.66 -12.55
CA LEU A 508 0.34 -10.93 -13.24
C LEU A 508 1.18 -11.92 -12.43
N LEU A 509 1.60 -11.56 -11.22
CA LEU A 509 2.44 -12.37 -10.35
C LEU A 509 1.61 -13.12 -9.32
N THR A 510 2.18 -14.22 -8.85
CA THR A 510 1.72 -14.97 -7.67
C THR A 510 2.69 -14.78 -6.51
N PRO A 511 2.30 -15.06 -5.26
CA PRO A 511 3.19 -14.95 -4.11
C PRO A 511 4.48 -15.74 -4.20
N GLU A 512 4.52 -16.78 -5.05
CA GLU A 512 5.64 -17.69 -5.23
C GLU A 512 6.34 -17.53 -6.60
N ALA A 513 6.14 -16.37 -7.25
CA ALA A 513 6.69 -16.15 -8.57
C ALA A 513 8.23 -16.25 -8.58
N SER A 514 8.76 -16.87 -9.66
CA SER A 514 10.17 -16.90 -9.96
C SER A 514 10.61 -15.67 -10.77
N PHE A 515 11.91 -15.41 -10.85
CA PHE A 515 12.48 -14.38 -11.71
C PHE A 515 12.02 -14.50 -13.18
N ASN A 516 11.98 -15.72 -13.71
CA ASN A 516 11.51 -15.94 -15.09
C ASN A 516 10.00 -15.59 -15.25
N GLN A 517 9.19 -15.87 -14.25
CA GLN A 517 7.79 -15.46 -14.26
C GLN A 517 7.66 -13.94 -14.16
N GLY A 518 8.45 -13.29 -13.30
CA GLY A 518 8.54 -11.84 -13.22
C GLY A 518 8.92 -11.19 -14.53
N ALA A 519 9.96 -11.69 -15.19
CA ALA A 519 10.41 -11.20 -16.49
C ALA A 519 9.33 -11.32 -17.57
N ASN A 520 8.64 -12.47 -17.65
CA ASN A 520 7.54 -12.66 -18.59
C ASN A 520 6.33 -11.79 -18.24
N ALA A 521 6.07 -11.53 -16.96
CA ALA A 521 5.03 -10.63 -16.50
C ALA A 521 5.25 -9.19 -17.00
N ILE A 522 6.50 -8.67 -16.93
CA ILE A 522 6.81 -7.32 -17.44
C ILE A 522 6.57 -7.23 -18.95
N VAL A 523 7.01 -8.23 -19.72
CA VAL A 523 6.77 -8.25 -21.17
C VAL A 523 5.27 -8.30 -21.47
N THR A 524 4.53 -9.16 -20.77
CA THR A 524 3.07 -9.27 -20.92
C THR A 524 2.38 -7.97 -20.54
N ALA A 525 2.78 -7.32 -19.46
CA ALA A 525 2.26 -6.02 -19.06
C ALA A 525 2.49 -4.96 -20.14
N ALA A 526 3.69 -4.88 -20.71
CA ALA A 526 4.00 -3.94 -21.78
C ALA A 526 3.15 -4.19 -23.05
N ILE A 527 2.90 -5.46 -23.42
CA ILE A 527 2.02 -5.82 -24.51
C ILE A 527 0.57 -5.38 -24.20
N ASN A 528 0.12 -5.66 -22.98
CA ASN A 528 -1.23 -5.35 -22.52
C ASN A 528 -1.48 -3.83 -22.44
N LEU A 529 -0.47 -3.06 -22.08
CA LEU A 529 -0.49 -1.60 -22.13
C LEU A 529 -0.47 -1.03 -23.54
N GLY A 530 -0.36 -1.88 -24.58
CA GLY A 530 -0.34 -1.46 -25.98
C GLY A 530 0.97 -0.81 -26.40
N TYR A 531 2.08 -1.14 -25.76
CA TYR A 531 3.37 -0.59 -26.15
C TYR A 531 3.77 -1.04 -27.55
N LYS A 532 4.41 -0.15 -28.30
CA LYS A 532 4.91 -0.46 -29.65
C LYS A 532 5.93 -1.60 -29.59
N ASN A 533 5.98 -2.40 -30.65
CA ASN A 533 6.86 -3.57 -30.74
C ASN A 533 8.34 -3.26 -30.43
N ASN A 534 8.83 -2.08 -30.79
CA ASN A 534 10.22 -1.70 -30.46
C ASN A 534 10.45 -1.62 -28.94
N LYS A 535 9.50 -1.05 -28.17
CA LYS A 535 9.60 -1.00 -26.70
C LYS A 535 9.52 -2.39 -26.09
N VAL A 536 8.55 -3.20 -26.52
CA VAL A 536 8.40 -4.59 -26.06
C VAL A 536 9.66 -5.40 -26.36
N ASN A 537 10.23 -5.27 -27.57
CA ASN A 537 11.46 -5.96 -27.94
C ASN A 537 12.68 -5.46 -27.13
N SER A 538 12.74 -4.17 -26.77
CA SER A 538 13.77 -3.66 -25.86
C SER A 538 13.68 -4.34 -24.49
N ILE A 539 12.48 -4.44 -23.91
CA ILE A 539 12.26 -5.13 -22.63
C ILE A 539 12.73 -6.59 -22.74
N ARG A 540 12.29 -7.33 -23.77
CA ARG A 540 12.71 -8.73 -23.99
C ARG A 540 14.24 -8.86 -24.09
N SER A 541 14.88 -7.99 -24.86
CA SER A 541 16.33 -8.01 -25.03
C SER A 541 17.07 -7.76 -23.73
N ILE A 542 16.64 -6.77 -22.95
CA ILE A 542 17.24 -6.46 -21.65
C ILE A 542 17.10 -7.64 -20.69
N LEU A 543 15.90 -8.18 -20.54
CA LEU A 543 15.64 -9.31 -19.63
C LEU A 543 16.41 -10.55 -20.06
N SER A 544 16.43 -10.88 -21.37
CA SER A 544 17.20 -12.03 -21.88
C SER A 544 18.70 -11.82 -21.70
N SER A 545 19.23 -10.59 -21.87
CA SER A 545 20.65 -10.32 -21.66
C SER A 545 21.08 -10.44 -20.20
N ARG A 546 20.12 -10.40 -19.26
CA ARG A 546 20.32 -10.65 -17.84
C ARG A 546 20.15 -12.13 -17.44
N GLY A 547 19.95 -13.02 -18.41
CA GLY A 547 19.82 -14.46 -18.21
C GLY A 547 18.39 -14.95 -17.96
N PHE A 548 17.38 -14.06 -17.91
CA PHE A 548 16.01 -14.50 -17.72
C PHE A 548 15.45 -15.17 -18.98
N THR A 549 14.71 -16.26 -18.78
CA THR A 549 14.01 -16.95 -19.88
C THR A 549 12.73 -16.22 -20.20
N VAL A 550 12.72 -15.52 -21.35
CA VAL A 550 11.55 -14.78 -21.84
C VAL A 550 10.91 -15.59 -22.98
N THR A 551 9.67 -15.99 -22.79
CA THR A 551 8.91 -16.85 -23.72
C THR A 551 7.68 -16.16 -24.35
N VAL A 552 7.36 -14.97 -23.89
CA VAL A 552 6.20 -14.16 -24.32
C VAL A 552 6.59 -13.14 -25.40
#